data_327669f893527187fd9b56a9e4078b33
#
_entry.id   327669f893527187fd9b56a9e4078b33
#
_cell.length_a   1.000
_cell.length_b   1.000
_cell.length_c   1.000
_cell.angle_alpha   90.00
_cell.angle_beta   90.00
_cell.angle_gamma   90.00
#
_symmetry.space_group_name_H-M   'P 1'
#
loop_
_entity.id
_entity.type
_entity.pdbx_description
1 polymer ?
#
loop_
_entity_poly.entity_id
_entity_poly.type
_entity_poly.pdbx_seq_one_letter_code
_entity_poly.pdbx_strand_id
1 'polypeptide(L)'
;MNEDCRKRGLSNKKILTVVAISTLLLSSGNVIATQTTIDGSLRVTEQLQTQIVNGLVVDVNGEPVIGASVVEKGTTNGGITDINGKFTLNVKPGSTLQISFVGYQTQEVKATKTVKVVLKEDSELLSEVVVVGYGTQKKANLTGAVATVDVNKTLDSRPIADIGRGLQGSVPGVNITIPTGEIGSDPLIKIRGQIGSISGNNTPLILLDNVEIPSIQMVNPNDVQSISVLKDAASSSIYGSKAAFGVILITTKSGAQTDKFEVSYSNNFSWQDPAKSIEIGGIEALQYTLDAQINRGDPMPAGGFWRISPESLEKAIEWQKQYGGKVKWNDPVVYGRDWYYDGKDKYGYRLYDAAKAMVRNWAPTMSHNLSVNGKSGKTSYNIGLGYLDQSGMSKTAKKDDFKRYNASVSVTSELNKYLTVRASSIYSDRNKRYPGIGNTSADPWLYMYRWSPLFPMGVTEHGNPLKEPSYEMAASNT
;
A
#
# COMPACT_ATOMS: atom_id res chain seq x y z
N MET A 1 -32.44 35.32 -16.22
CA MET A 1 -33.85 35.23 -15.81
C MET A 1 -34.02 33.76 -15.44
N ASN A 2 -33.62 33.50 -14.30
CA ASN A 2 -34.25 33.32 -13.00
C ASN A 2 -34.96 31.98 -12.82
N GLU A 3 -34.56 31.31 -11.74
CA GLU A 3 -35.21 30.14 -11.13
C GLU A 3 -34.72 28.77 -11.61
N ASP A 4 -33.49 28.43 -11.22
CA ASP A 4 -33.15 26.99 -10.92
C ASP A 4 -31.85 26.82 -10.13
N CYS A 5 -31.56 27.71 -9.20
CA CYS A 5 -30.38 27.64 -8.31
C CYS A 5 -30.75 27.47 -6.83
N ARG A 6 -31.84 26.73 -6.54
CA ARG A 6 -32.28 26.56 -5.16
C ARG A 6 -32.85 25.16 -4.88
N LYS A 7 -32.11 24.10 -5.07
CA LYS A 7 -32.39 22.78 -4.45
C LYS A 7 -31.24 21.80 -4.63
N ARG A 8 -30.11 22.03 -3.99
CA ARG A 8 -29.14 20.95 -3.60
C ARG A 8 -28.43 21.31 -2.29
N GLY A 9 -29.20 21.69 -1.30
CA GLY A 9 -28.77 21.72 0.09
C GLY A 9 -29.29 20.51 0.84
N LEU A 10 -28.72 19.35 0.58
CA LEU A 10 -28.89 18.12 1.36
C LEU A 10 -27.49 17.65 1.67
N SER A 11 -27.15 17.70 2.83
CA SER A 11 -27.33 17.06 4.07
C SER A 11 -26.01 17.00 4.82
N ASN A 12 -25.51 18.13 5.33
CA ASN A 12 -24.45 18.16 6.35
C ASN A 12 -24.90 17.56 7.70
N LYS A 13 -26.19 17.24 7.86
CA LYS A 13 -26.71 16.64 9.09
C LYS A 13 -26.42 15.14 9.24
N LYS A 14 -26.25 14.39 8.14
CA LYS A 14 -25.96 12.95 8.20
C LYS A 14 -24.48 12.64 8.47
N ILE A 15 -23.58 13.54 8.12
CA ILE A 15 -22.15 13.41 8.41
C ILE A 15 -21.87 13.72 9.90
N LEU A 16 -22.61 14.67 10.47
CA LEU A 16 -22.46 15.00 11.90
C LEU A 16 -22.94 13.86 12.84
N THR A 17 -23.89 13.05 12.41
CA THR A 17 -24.42 11.94 13.22
C THR A 17 -23.46 10.76 13.28
N VAL A 18 -22.68 10.50 12.24
CA VAL A 18 -21.67 9.42 12.24
C VAL A 18 -20.44 9.82 13.07
N VAL A 19 -20.06 11.09 13.05
CA VAL A 19 -18.95 11.59 13.87
C VAL A 19 -19.32 11.65 15.36
N ALA A 20 -20.59 11.94 15.69
CA ALA A 20 -21.05 11.98 17.10
C ALA A 20 -21.11 10.59 17.77
N ILE A 21 -21.30 9.51 17.01
CA ILE A 21 -21.32 8.14 17.56
C ILE A 21 -19.91 7.62 17.85
N SER A 22 -18.89 8.07 17.11
CA SER A 22 -17.49 7.67 17.35
C SER A 22 -16.83 8.39 18.54
N THR A 23 -17.35 9.56 18.94
CA THR A 23 -16.82 10.33 20.08
C THR A 23 -17.45 9.94 21.42
N LEU A 24 -18.56 9.21 21.44
CA LEU A 24 -19.23 8.81 22.67
C LEU A 24 -18.65 7.53 23.34
N LEU A 25 -17.72 6.85 22.68
CA LEU A 25 -17.08 5.63 23.20
C LEU A 25 -15.70 5.87 23.86
N LEU A 26 -15.27 7.12 23.98
CA LEU A 26 -13.96 7.48 24.54
C LEU A 26 -14.00 8.25 25.87
N SER A 27 -15.16 8.36 26.52
CA SER A 27 -15.27 9.08 27.79
C SER A 27 -15.95 8.25 28.87
N SER A 28 -15.26 7.27 29.43
CA SER A 28 -15.52 6.77 30.77
C SER A 28 -14.32 6.00 31.33
N GLY A 29 -13.44 6.74 31.94
CA GLY A 29 -12.32 6.22 32.70
C GLY A 29 -11.86 7.24 33.75
N ASN A 30 -12.76 7.63 34.65
CA ASN A 30 -12.35 8.36 35.85
C ASN A 30 -11.65 7.40 36.80
N VAL A 31 -10.33 7.50 36.89
CA VAL A 31 -9.56 6.90 37.98
C VAL A 31 -9.69 7.81 39.23
N ILE A 32 -10.52 7.38 40.17
CA ILE A 32 -10.55 7.97 41.52
C ILE A 32 -9.35 7.38 42.25
N ALA A 33 -8.34 8.18 42.51
CA ALA A 33 -7.28 7.86 43.44
C ALA A 33 -7.79 7.99 44.85
N THR A 34 -8.14 6.87 45.48
CA THR A 34 -8.41 6.85 46.93
C THR A 34 -7.09 6.64 47.67
N GLN A 35 -6.66 7.64 48.39
CA GLN A 35 -5.61 7.51 49.39
C GLN A 35 -6.13 6.66 50.55
N THR A 36 -5.59 5.46 50.71
CA THR A 36 -5.75 4.67 51.90
C THR A 36 -4.52 4.78 52.77
N THR A 37 -4.72 5.31 53.97
CA THR A 37 -3.78 5.35 55.10
C THR A 37 -3.31 3.94 55.45
N ILE A 38 -2.00 3.84 55.64
CA ILE A 38 -1.30 2.61 56.04
C ILE A 38 -1.59 2.40 57.51
N ASP A 39 -2.28 1.33 57.84
CA ASP A 39 -2.27 0.76 59.17
C ASP A 39 -1.51 -0.56 59.12
N GLY A 40 -0.55 -0.67 60.04
CA GLY A 40 0.40 -1.77 60.06
C GLY A 40 -0.21 -3.05 60.61
N SER A 41 -0.36 -4.06 59.77
CA SER A 41 -0.54 -5.44 60.23
C SER A 41 0.14 -6.43 59.25
N LEU A 42 1.14 -7.09 59.79
CA LEU A 42 1.68 -8.42 59.46
C LEU A 42 1.52 -8.88 57.99
N ARG A 43 2.58 -8.69 57.20
CA ARG A 43 2.78 -9.45 55.98
C ARG A 43 3.00 -10.93 56.34
N VAL A 44 1.96 -11.74 56.18
CA VAL A 44 2.16 -13.17 55.96
C VAL A 44 2.81 -13.32 54.60
N THR A 45 4.10 -13.58 54.57
CA THR A 45 4.80 -13.96 53.35
C THR A 45 4.31 -15.39 53.02
N GLU A 46 3.31 -15.52 52.15
CA GLU A 46 3.06 -16.79 51.49
C GLU A 46 4.35 -17.20 50.76
N GLN A 47 5.09 -18.10 51.36
CA GLN A 47 6.13 -18.83 50.64
C GLN A 47 5.41 -19.58 49.52
N LEU A 48 5.46 -19.01 48.31
CA LEU A 48 5.06 -19.70 47.06
C LEU A 48 5.96 -20.94 46.96
N GLN A 49 5.43 -22.10 47.36
CA GLN A 49 6.12 -23.36 47.16
C GLN A 49 6.32 -23.53 45.65
N THR A 50 7.54 -23.41 45.22
CA THR A 50 7.94 -23.71 43.83
C THR A 50 8.44 -25.12 43.76
N GLN A 51 8.16 -25.81 42.65
CA GLN A 51 8.59 -27.15 42.35
C GLN A 51 9.60 -27.11 41.20
N ILE A 52 10.75 -27.79 41.39
CA ILE A 52 11.69 -27.96 40.29
C ILE A 52 11.19 -29.11 39.40
N VAL A 53 11.02 -28.82 38.13
CA VAL A 53 10.64 -29.76 37.08
C VAL A 53 11.85 -29.98 36.19
N ASN A 54 12.28 -31.26 36.07
CA ASN A 54 13.27 -31.69 35.12
C ASN A 54 12.57 -32.39 33.96
N GLY A 55 12.87 -32.03 32.73
CA GLY A 55 12.23 -32.63 31.57
C GLY A 55 13.19 -32.97 30.45
N LEU A 56 12.72 -33.82 29.57
CA LEU A 56 13.36 -34.23 28.34
C LEU A 56 12.39 -34.03 27.18
N VAL A 57 12.79 -33.28 26.17
CA VAL A 57 12.05 -33.08 24.95
C VAL A 57 12.72 -33.81 23.80
N VAL A 58 11.97 -34.70 23.17
CA VAL A 58 12.44 -35.50 22.02
C VAL A 58 11.45 -35.40 20.87
N ASP A 59 11.86 -35.74 19.68
CA ASP A 59 11.00 -35.91 18.52
C ASP A 59 10.36 -37.32 18.48
N VAL A 60 9.59 -37.60 17.42
CA VAL A 60 8.93 -38.91 17.21
C VAL A 60 9.93 -40.05 16.98
N ASN A 61 11.18 -39.75 16.59
CA ASN A 61 12.25 -40.73 16.39
C ASN A 61 13.06 -40.97 17.67
N GLY A 62 12.80 -40.19 18.73
CA GLY A 62 13.51 -40.23 19.99
C GLY A 62 14.77 -39.36 20.03
N GLU A 63 15.02 -38.55 19.01
CA GLU A 63 16.12 -37.59 18.96
C GLU A 63 15.87 -36.38 19.85
N PRO A 64 16.88 -35.83 20.57
CA PRO A 64 16.70 -34.69 21.43
C PRO A 64 16.42 -33.40 20.64
N VAL A 65 15.37 -32.68 21.03
CA VAL A 65 15.06 -31.39 20.43
C VAL A 65 15.80 -30.28 21.18
N ILE A 66 16.82 -29.72 20.54
CA ILE A 66 17.70 -28.69 21.10
C ILE A 66 17.07 -27.30 20.93
N GLY A 67 17.06 -26.47 21.98
CA GLY A 67 16.56 -25.11 21.91
C GLY A 67 15.03 -24.97 21.91
N ALA A 68 14.30 -26.05 22.25
CA ALA A 68 12.85 -25.97 22.41
C ALA A 68 12.49 -25.04 23.58
N SER A 69 11.53 -24.14 23.36
CA SER A 69 11.02 -23.22 24.37
C SER A 69 10.08 -23.97 25.30
N VAL A 70 10.30 -23.84 26.61
CA VAL A 70 9.48 -24.41 27.69
C VAL A 70 9.03 -23.27 28.58
N VAL A 71 7.74 -22.99 28.63
CA VAL A 71 7.17 -21.85 29.35
C VAL A 71 6.04 -22.32 30.26
N GLU A 72 6.00 -21.81 31.48
CA GLU A 72 4.85 -21.99 32.39
C GLU A 72 3.66 -21.18 31.85
N LYS A 73 2.60 -21.87 31.46
CA LYS A 73 1.44 -21.28 30.78
C LYS A 73 0.84 -20.11 31.59
N GLY A 74 0.69 -18.96 30.92
CA GLY A 74 0.13 -17.75 31.52
C GLY A 74 1.14 -16.92 32.31
N THR A 75 2.43 -17.26 32.26
CA THR A 75 3.51 -16.50 32.91
C THR A 75 4.64 -16.20 31.91
N THR A 76 5.59 -15.38 32.33
CA THR A 76 6.86 -15.16 31.61
C THR A 76 7.99 -16.09 32.09
N ASN A 77 7.69 -17.03 33.02
CA ASN A 77 8.64 -17.98 33.54
C ASN A 77 8.88 -19.11 32.52
N GLY A 78 10.10 -19.21 31.99
CA GLY A 78 10.43 -20.19 30.98
C GLY A 78 11.93 -20.39 30.80
N GLY A 79 12.28 -21.38 29.98
CA GLY A 79 13.66 -21.71 29.61
C GLY A 79 13.68 -22.38 28.25
N ILE A 80 14.89 -22.84 27.84
CA ILE A 80 15.10 -23.59 26.60
C ILE A 80 15.77 -24.94 26.91
N THR A 81 15.59 -25.93 26.05
CA THR A 81 16.24 -27.22 26.16
C THR A 81 17.72 -27.15 25.78
N ASP A 82 18.56 -27.94 26.46
CA ASP A 82 20.00 -28.08 26.18
C ASP A 82 20.29 -28.98 24.96
N ILE A 83 21.56 -29.23 24.69
CA ILE A 83 22.04 -30.09 23.59
C ILE A 83 21.57 -31.55 23.70
N ASN A 84 21.13 -32.00 24.87
CA ASN A 84 20.56 -33.32 25.10
C ASN A 84 19.04 -33.29 25.16
N GLY A 85 18.38 -32.17 24.79
CA GLY A 85 16.94 -31.97 24.89
C GLY A 85 16.43 -31.85 26.32
N LYS A 86 17.30 -31.64 27.35
CA LYS A 86 16.89 -31.52 28.75
C LYS A 86 16.63 -30.07 29.14
N PHE A 87 15.68 -29.90 30.05
CA PHE A 87 15.42 -28.60 30.69
C PHE A 87 15.17 -28.74 32.19
N THR A 88 15.42 -27.67 32.91
CA THR A 88 15.07 -27.54 34.32
C THR A 88 14.35 -26.22 34.51
N LEU A 89 13.16 -26.28 35.07
CA LEU A 89 12.35 -25.09 35.30
C LEU A 89 11.71 -25.11 36.68
N ASN A 90 11.73 -23.98 37.37
CA ASN A 90 11.12 -23.83 38.68
C ASN A 90 9.73 -23.24 38.50
N VAL A 91 8.68 -24.00 38.82
CA VAL A 91 7.27 -23.65 38.53
C VAL A 91 6.37 -23.84 39.73
N LYS A 92 5.17 -23.30 39.69
CA LYS A 92 4.14 -23.54 40.72
C LYS A 92 3.66 -25.00 40.66
N PRO A 93 3.43 -25.67 41.80
CA PRO A 93 2.86 -27.01 41.79
C PRO A 93 1.53 -27.06 41.07
N GLY A 94 1.39 -28.01 40.14
CA GLY A 94 0.17 -28.18 39.36
C GLY A 94 0.01 -27.26 38.13
N SER A 95 0.99 -26.41 37.82
CA SER A 95 1.01 -25.60 36.60
C SER A 95 1.10 -26.45 35.34
N THR A 96 0.76 -25.86 34.19
CA THR A 96 0.91 -26.49 32.87
C THR A 96 2.09 -25.87 32.16
N LEU A 97 2.98 -26.71 31.63
CA LEU A 97 4.08 -26.30 30.78
C LEU A 97 3.62 -26.31 29.32
N GLN A 98 3.95 -25.27 28.60
CA GLN A 98 3.79 -25.16 27.15
C GLN A 98 5.16 -25.30 26.50
N ILE A 99 5.32 -26.34 25.67
CA ILE A 99 6.55 -26.65 24.98
C ILE A 99 6.36 -26.40 23.49
N SER A 100 7.22 -25.57 22.90
CA SER A 100 7.16 -25.22 21.48
C SER A 100 8.54 -25.19 20.85
N PHE A 101 8.61 -25.61 19.59
CA PHE A 101 9.80 -25.53 18.77
C PHE A 101 9.42 -25.31 17.31
N VAL A 102 10.27 -24.61 16.55
CA VAL A 102 9.99 -24.31 15.13
C VAL A 102 9.90 -25.61 14.34
N GLY A 103 8.79 -25.81 13.61
CA GLY A 103 8.53 -27.04 12.85
C GLY A 103 7.84 -28.15 13.62
N TYR A 104 7.45 -27.92 14.89
CA TYR A 104 6.76 -28.90 15.71
C TYR A 104 5.47 -28.35 16.31
N GLN A 105 4.50 -29.22 16.53
CA GLN A 105 3.23 -28.88 17.19
C GLN A 105 3.48 -28.56 18.66
N THR A 106 2.94 -27.43 19.11
CA THR A 106 3.04 -27.03 20.52
C THR A 106 2.33 -28.05 21.41
N GLN A 107 3.02 -28.53 22.44
CA GLN A 107 2.50 -29.49 23.41
C GLN A 107 2.27 -28.84 24.77
N GLU A 108 1.16 -29.18 25.44
CA GLU A 108 0.87 -28.73 26.80
C GLU A 108 0.90 -29.96 27.74
N VAL A 109 1.72 -29.89 28.79
CA VAL A 109 1.91 -30.97 29.75
C VAL A 109 1.85 -30.45 31.19
N LYS A 110 1.22 -31.19 32.09
CA LYS A 110 1.20 -30.82 33.52
C LYS A 110 2.61 -30.97 34.13
N ALA A 111 3.00 -29.95 34.90
CA ALA A 111 4.28 -29.93 35.59
C ALA A 111 4.34 -30.99 36.70
N THR A 112 5.09 -32.07 36.45
CA THR A 112 5.44 -33.11 37.42
C THR A 112 6.98 -33.05 37.65
N LYS A 113 7.48 -33.68 38.70
CA LYS A 113 8.92 -33.64 39.02
C LYS A 113 9.80 -34.07 37.84
N THR A 114 9.32 -35.01 37.03
CA THR A 114 10.03 -35.45 35.80
C THR A 114 9.01 -35.50 34.66
N VAL A 115 9.33 -34.88 33.51
CA VAL A 115 8.44 -34.78 32.34
C VAL A 115 9.22 -35.24 31.11
N LYS A 116 8.65 -36.15 30.33
CA LYS A 116 9.11 -36.50 28.99
C LYS A 116 8.09 -36.07 27.98
N VAL A 117 8.49 -35.21 27.04
CA VAL A 117 7.64 -34.68 25.99
C VAL A 117 8.14 -35.17 24.65
N VAL A 118 7.20 -35.72 23.84
CA VAL A 118 7.47 -36.08 22.46
C VAL A 118 6.80 -35.07 21.56
N LEU A 119 7.59 -34.23 20.90
CA LEU A 119 7.07 -33.27 19.93
C LEU A 119 6.82 -33.97 18.61
N LYS A 120 5.62 -33.73 18.06
CA LYS A 120 5.25 -34.18 16.72
C LYS A 120 5.60 -33.10 15.73
N GLU A 121 6.18 -33.45 14.61
CA GLU A 121 6.40 -32.51 13.51
C GLU A 121 5.07 -31.87 13.11
N ASP A 122 5.08 -30.56 12.93
CA ASP A 122 3.95 -29.83 12.42
C ASP A 122 3.90 -29.98 10.89
N SER A 123 3.26 -31.06 10.44
CA SER A 123 3.09 -31.36 9.02
C SER A 123 2.28 -30.28 8.27
N GLU A 124 1.57 -29.39 8.99
CA GLU A 124 0.89 -28.26 8.34
C GLU A 124 1.87 -27.18 7.86
N LEU A 125 2.99 -26.98 8.56
CA LEU A 125 4.04 -26.05 8.13
C LEU A 125 4.84 -26.55 6.90
N LEU A 126 4.86 -27.85 6.63
CA LEU A 126 5.57 -28.43 5.48
C LEU A 126 4.69 -28.58 4.23
N SER A 127 3.39 -28.34 4.32
CA SER A 127 2.47 -28.44 3.19
C SER A 127 2.02 -27.08 2.68
N GLU A 128 2.97 -26.15 2.40
CA GLU A 128 2.64 -24.96 1.60
C GLU A 128 2.14 -25.44 0.24
N VAL A 129 0.83 -25.43 0.09
CA VAL A 129 0.15 -25.82 -1.13
C VAL A 129 0.07 -24.59 -2.02
N VAL A 130 0.65 -24.68 -3.19
CA VAL A 130 0.65 -23.60 -4.18
C VAL A 130 -0.38 -23.93 -5.25
N VAL A 131 -1.21 -22.96 -5.59
CA VAL A 131 -2.08 -23.05 -6.75
C VAL A 131 -1.23 -22.96 -8.00
N VAL A 132 -1.22 -24.02 -8.83
CA VAL A 132 -0.49 -24.10 -10.08
C VAL A 132 -1.44 -24.59 -11.16
N GLY A 133 -1.73 -23.75 -12.11
CA GLY A 133 -2.65 -24.10 -13.18
C GLY A 133 -4.09 -24.35 -12.67
N TYR A 134 -4.65 -25.46 -13.06
CA TYR A 134 -6.02 -25.86 -12.68
C TYR A 134 -6.07 -26.67 -11.37
N GLY A 135 -4.96 -26.79 -10.65
CA GLY A 135 -4.90 -27.60 -9.42
C GLY A 135 -3.98 -27.00 -8.36
N THR A 136 -3.99 -27.66 -7.20
CA THR A 136 -3.10 -27.33 -6.09
C THR A 136 -2.00 -28.40 -5.99
N GLN A 137 -0.74 -27.96 -5.90
CA GLN A 137 0.40 -28.87 -5.69
C GLN A 137 1.22 -28.44 -4.47
N LYS A 138 1.85 -29.40 -3.82
CA LYS A 138 2.81 -29.05 -2.74
C LYS A 138 3.98 -28.31 -3.36
N LYS A 139 4.42 -27.23 -2.73
CA LYS A 139 5.55 -26.39 -3.22
C LYS A 139 6.81 -27.22 -3.45
N ALA A 140 7.05 -28.22 -2.61
CA ALA A 140 8.18 -29.15 -2.75
C ALA A 140 8.17 -29.98 -4.05
N ASN A 141 7.02 -30.17 -4.67
CA ASN A 141 6.84 -30.95 -5.89
C ASN A 141 6.89 -30.11 -7.17
N LEU A 142 7.08 -28.79 -7.03
CA LEU A 142 7.14 -27.89 -8.18
C LEU A 142 8.56 -27.85 -8.73
N THR A 143 8.71 -28.31 -9.97
CA THR A 143 9.99 -28.24 -10.73
C THR A 143 10.25 -26.86 -11.33
N GLY A 144 9.23 -26.01 -11.38
CA GLY A 144 9.30 -24.66 -11.93
C GLY A 144 9.56 -23.58 -10.88
N ALA A 145 10.11 -22.42 -11.31
CA ALA A 145 10.37 -21.28 -10.43
C ALA A 145 9.06 -20.52 -10.10
N VAL A 146 8.36 -21.02 -9.09
CA VAL A 146 7.15 -20.40 -8.54
C VAL A 146 7.48 -19.64 -7.26
N ALA A 147 7.06 -18.37 -7.18
CA ALA A 147 7.13 -17.61 -5.94
C ALA A 147 5.72 -17.39 -5.38
N THR A 148 5.52 -17.77 -4.14
CA THR A 148 4.29 -17.49 -3.38
C THR A 148 4.51 -16.26 -2.52
N VAL A 149 3.50 -15.44 -2.43
CA VAL A 149 3.49 -14.22 -1.60
C VAL A 149 2.68 -14.50 -0.34
N ASP A 150 3.28 -14.23 0.80
CA ASP A 150 2.57 -14.20 2.07
C ASP A 150 1.69 -12.95 2.10
N VAL A 151 0.39 -13.16 1.89
CA VAL A 151 -0.62 -12.09 1.79
C VAL A 151 -0.71 -11.32 3.10
N ASN A 152 -0.76 -12.01 4.25
CA ASN A 152 -0.89 -11.39 5.56
C ASN A 152 0.29 -10.45 5.85
N LYS A 153 1.50 -10.90 5.54
CA LYS A 153 2.71 -10.10 5.75
C LYS A 153 2.86 -8.97 4.74
N THR A 154 2.39 -9.16 3.52
CA THR A 154 2.65 -8.25 2.40
C THR A 154 1.52 -7.25 2.19
N LEU A 155 0.26 -7.68 2.34
CA LEU A 155 -0.92 -6.88 2.06
C LEU A 155 -1.61 -6.36 3.32
N ASP A 156 -1.80 -7.20 4.35
CA ASP A 156 -2.56 -6.82 5.55
C ASP A 156 -1.77 -5.89 6.49
N SER A 157 -0.43 -5.94 6.44
CA SER A 157 0.42 -5.13 7.33
C SER A 157 0.56 -3.66 6.89
N ARG A 158 0.07 -3.28 5.72
CA ARG A 158 0.22 -1.94 5.15
C ARG A 158 -1.08 -1.42 4.57
N PRO A 159 -1.34 -0.09 4.66
CA PRO A 159 -2.47 0.54 3.98
C PRO A 159 -2.19 0.63 2.47
N ILE A 160 -2.49 -0.43 1.73
CA ILE A 160 -2.27 -0.47 0.29
C ILE A 160 -3.58 -0.30 -0.46
N ALA A 161 -3.56 0.58 -1.46
CA ALA A 161 -4.72 0.83 -2.32
C ALA A 161 -4.89 -0.27 -3.38
N ASP A 162 -3.78 -0.91 -3.80
CA ASP A 162 -3.78 -1.95 -4.83
C ASP A 162 -2.71 -3.03 -4.57
N ILE A 163 -2.96 -4.21 -5.14
CA ILE A 163 -2.09 -5.37 -5.00
C ILE A 163 -0.71 -5.13 -5.62
N GLY A 164 -0.63 -4.42 -6.75
CA GLY A 164 0.63 -4.14 -7.42
C GLY A 164 1.61 -3.39 -6.52
N ARG A 165 1.14 -2.35 -5.84
CA ARG A 165 1.95 -1.62 -4.84
C ARG A 165 2.33 -2.51 -3.66
N GLY A 166 1.44 -3.39 -3.23
CA GLY A 166 1.74 -4.35 -2.18
C GLY A 166 2.84 -5.34 -2.55
N LEU A 167 2.87 -5.77 -3.80
CA LEU A 167 3.87 -6.72 -4.30
C LEU A 167 5.25 -6.09 -4.57
N GLN A 168 5.34 -4.76 -4.65
CA GLN A 168 6.60 -4.08 -4.96
C GLN A 168 7.68 -4.41 -3.92
N GLY A 169 8.81 -4.97 -4.40
CA GLY A 169 9.94 -5.36 -3.55
C GLY A 169 9.73 -6.64 -2.71
N SER A 170 8.55 -7.29 -2.77
CA SER A 170 8.26 -8.49 -1.98
C SER A 170 8.53 -9.80 -2.71
N VAL A 171 8.61 -9.78 -4.04
CA VAL A 171 8.80 -10.98 -4.88
C VAL A 171 10.12 -10.91 -5.63
N PRO A 172 11.12 -11.77 -5.33
CA PRO A 172 12.37 -11.78 -6.07
C PRO A 172 12.16 -12.04 -7.57
N GLY A 173 12.80 -11.24 -8.41
CA GLY A 173 12.70 -11.34 -9.88
C GLY A 173 11.40 -10.75 -10.47
N VAL A 174 10.59 -10.06 -9.69
CA VAL A 174 9.46 -9.25 -10.16
C VAL A 174 9.79 -7.79 -9.95
N ASN A 175 9.80 -7.02 -11.03
CA ASN A 175 9.98 -5.58 -11.00
C ASN A 175 8.63 -4.91 -11.24
N ILE A 176 8.20 -4.11 -10.29
CA ILE A 176 6.94 -3.36 -10.35
C ILE A 176 7.28 -1.88 -10.26
N THR A 177 6.91 -1.15 -11.29
CA THR A 177 7.11 0.29 -11.39
C THR A 177 5.78 1.00 -11.61
N ILE A 178 5.65 2.17 -11.00
CA ILE A 178 4.51 3.05 -11.22
C ILE A 178 5.07 4.27 -11.97
N PRO A 179 4.93 4.30 -13.30
CA PRO A 179 5.64 5.27 -14.13
C PRO A 179 5.08 6.69 -14.00
N THR A 180 3.86 6.83 -13.50
CA THR A 180 3.17 8.13 -13.40
C THR A 180 2.70 8.37 -11.96
N GLY A 181 2.46 9.64 -11.61
CA GLY A 181 1.80 10.02 -10.36
C GLY A 181 0.28 9.82 -10.37
N GLU A 182 -0.25 9.27 -11.46
CA GLU A 182 -1.68 9.08 -11.70
C GLU A 182 -2.24 7.98 -10.79
N ILE A 183 -3.21 8.34 -9.98
CA ILE A 183 -3.88 7.38 -9.09
C ILE A 183 -4.79 6.42 -9.87
N GLY A 184 -4.92 5.18 -9.36
CA GLY A 184 -5.74 4.17 -10.01
C GLY A 184 -5.20 3.67 -11.35
N SER A 185 -3.96 4.02 -11.73
CA SER A 185 -3.30 3.48 -12.91
C SER A 185 -2.66 2.13 -12.61
N ASP A 186 -2.70 1.24 -13.60
CA ASP A 186 -2.07 -0.07 -13.46
C ASP A 186 -0.54 0.07 -13.36
N PRO A 187 0.09 -0.65 -12.44
CA PRO A 187 1.53 -0.70 -12.35
C PRO A 187 2.11 -1.45 -13.57
N LEU A 188 3.27 -1.02 -14.01
CA LEU A 188 4.05 -1.78 -14.99
C LEU A 188 4.76 -2.93 -14.28
N ILE A 189 4.35 -4.15 -14.58
CA ILE A 189 4.91 -5.37 -13.99
C ILE A 189 5.79 -6.08 -15.00
N LYS A 190 7.04 -6.37 -14.61
CA LYS A 190 7.99 -7.15 -15.41
C LYS A 190 8.52 -8.31 -14.59
N ILE A 191 8.49 -9.51 -15.14
CA ILE A 191 9.01 -10.71 -14.51
C ILE A 191 10.35 -11.06 -15.14
N ARG A 192 11.42 -11.22 -14.32
CA ARG A 192 12.81 -11.52 -14.72
C ARG A 192 13.39 -10.53 -15.75
N GLY A 193 12.92 -9.27 -15.73
CA GLY A 193 13.43 -8.24 -16.62
C GLY A 193 13.15 -8.50 -18.12
N GLN A 194 12.23 -9.39 -18.45
CA GLN A 194 11.93 -9.73 -19.83
C GLN A 194 11.54 -8.48 -20.61
N ILE A 195 12.30 -8.21 -21.64
CA ILE A 195 12.07 -7.16 -22.63
C ILE A 195 11.60 -7.89 -23.89
N GLY A 196 10.32 -7.82 -24.17
CA GLY A 196 9.79 -8.37 -25.40
C GLY A 196 10.04 -7.46 -26.61
N SER A 197 9.50 -7.83 -27.73
CA SER A 197 9.56 -7.05 -28.97
C SER A 197 9.05 -5.63 -28.76
N ILE A 198 9.66 -4.66 -29.42
CA ILE A 198 9.41 -3.21 -29.30
C ILE A 198 7.93 -2.82 -29.53
N SER A 199 7.17 -3.67 -30.21
CA SER A 199 5.77 -3.40 -30.59
C SER A 199 4.73 -4.30 -29.89
N GLY A 200 5.10 -5.11 -28.89
CA GLY A 200 4.19 -6.05 -28.22
C GLY A 200 3.83 -5.65 -26.79
N ASN A 201 2.71 -6.17 -26.32
CA ASN A 201 2.33 -6.06 -24.92
C ASN A 201 3.20 -7.02 -24.07
N ASN A 202 4.12 -6.47 -23.28
CA ASN A 202 5.12 -7.22 -22.52
C ASN A 202 4.70 -7.39 -21.04
N THR A 203 3.40 -7.37 -20.77
CA THR A 203 2.85 -7.54 -19.41
C THR A 203 2.61 -9.02 -19.12
N PRO A 204 2.80 -9.48 -17.88
CA PRO A 204 2.45 -10.82 -17.48
C PRO A 204 0.93 -11.04 -17.55
N LEU A 205 0.51 -12.28 -17.77
CA LEU A 205 -0.88 -12.68 -17.70
C LEU A 205 -1.35 -12.63 -16.25
N ILE A 206 -2.45 -11.93 -15.99
CA ILE A 206 -3.04 -11.83 -14.64
C ILE A 206 -4.32 -12.66 -14.61
N LEU A 207 -4.34 -13.63 -13.70
CA LEU A 207 -5.50 -14.51 -13.51
C LEU A 207 -6.05 -14.34 -12.08
N LEU A 208 -7.35 -14.16 -11.99
CA LEU A 208 -8.11 -14.12 -10.74
C LEU A 208 -9.04 -15.32 -10.71
N ASP A 209 -8.82 -16.24 -9.77
CA ASP A 209 -9.50 -17.53 -9.69
C ASP A 209 -9.54 -18.28 -11.05
N ASN A 210 -8.40 -18.28 -11.75
CA ASN A 210 -8.19 -18.86 -13.07
C ASN A 210 -8.87 -18.12 -14.25
N VAL A 211 -9.47 -16.96 -14.02
CA VAL A 211 -10.07 -16.13 -15.08
C VAL A 211 -9.13 -14.95 -15.37
N GLU A 212 -8.86 -14.70 -16.65
CA GLU A 212 -8.04 -13.56 -17.07
C GLU A 212 -8.75 -12.24 -16.75
N ILE A 213 -8.03 -11.34 -16.09
CA ILE A 213 -8.51 -9.99 -15.80
C ILE A 213 -7.63 -8.94 -16.47
N PRO A 214 -8.21 -7.86 -17.00
CA PRO A 214 -7.47 -6.85 -17.75
C PRO A 214 -6.62 -5.93 -16.87
N SER A 215 -6.87 -5.90 -15.56
CA SER A 215 -6.22 -4.95 -14.66
C SER A 215 -6.17 -5.51 -13.23
N ILE A 216 -4.99 -5.44 -12.61
CA ILE A 216 -4.80 -5.82 -11.20
C ILE A 216 -5.55 -4.88 -10.24
N GLN A 217 -5.87 -3.67 -10.69
CA GLN A 217 -6.66 -2.69 -9.94
C GLN A 217 -8.12 -3.12 -9.69
N MET A 218 -8.61 -4.14 -10.41
CA MET A 218 -9.95 -4.68 -10.19
C MET A 218 -10.07 -5.46 -8.89
N VAL A 219 -8.97 -5.94 -8.35
CA VAL A 219 -8.97 -6.85 -7.21
C VAL A 219 -8.83 -6.06 -5.91
N ASN A 220 -9.72 -6.32 -4.96
CA ASN A 220 -9.58 -5.80 -3.62
C ASN A 220 -8.52 -6.63 -2.85
N PRO A 221 -7.44 -6.01 -2.33
CA PRO A 221 -6.42 -6.73 -1.57
C PRO A 221 -6.97 -7.56 -0.40
N ASN A 222 -8.04 -7.10 0.25
CA ASN A 222 -8.64 -7.78 1.39
C ASN A 222 -9.38 -9.09 1.02
N ASP A 223 -9.72 -9.28 -0.26
CA ASP A 223 -10.39 -10.50 -0.74
C ASP A 223 -9.39 -11.57 -1.18
N VAL A 224 -8.09 -11.27 -1.17
CA VAL A 224 -7.04 -12.18 -1.64
C VAL A 224 -6.64 -13.17 -0.56
N GLN A 225 -6.58 -14.44 -0.92
CA GLN A 225 -6.07 -15.53 -0.09
C GLN A 225 -4.60 -15.80 -0.37
N SER A 226 -4.22 -15.89 -1.64
CA SER A 226 -2.84 -16.16 -2.05
C SER A 226 -2.52 -15.54 -3.39
N ILE A 227 -1.24 -15.24 -3.61
CA ILE A 227 -0.72 -14.80 -4.89
C ILE A 227 0.48 -15.67 -5.24
N SER A 228 0.45 -16.28 -6.41
CA SER A 228 1.54 -17.08 -6.95
C SER A 228 2.05 -16.47 -8.24
N VAL A 229 3.37 -16.33 -8.37
CA VAL A 229 4.01 -15.79 -9.57
C VAL A 229 4.79 -16.88 -10.26
N LEU A 230 4.35 -17.25 -11.45
CA LEU A 230 5.01 -18.22 -12.34
C LEU A 230 6.02 -17.47 -13.20
N LYS A 231 7.31 -17.75 -12.97
CA LYS A 231 8.41 -16.95 -13.53
C LYS A 231 9.11 -17.58 -14.73
N ASP A 232 8.84 -18.84 -15.01
CA ASP A 232 9.48 -19.57 -16.10
C ASP A 232 8.46 -20.20 -17.07
N ALA A 233 8.94 -20.56 -18.24
CA ALA A 233 8.13 -21.17 -19.27
C ALA A 233 7.59 -22.55 -18.88
N ALA A 234 8.31 -23.31 -18.05
CA ALA A 234 7.86 -24.63 -17.62
C ALA A 234 6.61 -24.55 -16.75
N SER A 235 6.59 -23.61 -15.79
CA SER A 235 5.44 -23.40 -14.91
C SER A 235 4.27 -22.68 -15.60
N SER A 236 4.54 -21.85 -16.61
CA SER A 236 3.52 -21.04 -17.31
C SER A 236 2.99 -21.67 -18.61
N SER A 237 3.59 -22.76 -19.08
CA SER A 237 3.27 -23.38 -20.38
C SER A 237 1.81 -23.78 -20.58
N ILE A 238 1.11 -24.16 -19.50
CA ILE A 238 -0.31 -24.53 -19.53
C ILE A 238 -1.24 -23.38 -19.94
N TYR A 239 -0.77 -22.14 -19.84
CA TYR A 239 -1.52 -20.94 -20.22
C TYR A 239 -1.20 -20.47 -21.66
N GLY A 240 -0.36 -21.22 -22.40
CA GLY A 240 -0.03 -20.95 -23.80
C GLY A 240 0.77 -19.67 -24.01
N SER A 241 0.65 -19.10 -25.21
CA SER A 241 1.45 -17.94 -25.65
C SER A 241 1.21 -16.65 -24.85
N LYS A 242 0.03 -16.48 -24.27
CA LYS A 242 -0.28 -15.33 -23.41
C LYS A 242 0.61 -15.26 -22.15
N ALA A 243 1.13 -16.40 -21.72
CA ALA A 243 1.97 -16.50 -20.53
C ALA A 243 3.48 -16.35 -20.82
N ALA A 244 3.87 -15.93 -22.01
CA ALA A 244 5.27 -15.77 -22.42
C ALA A 244 6.07 -14.82 -21.48
N PHE A 245 5.41 -13.83 -20.90
CA PHE A 245 6.01 -12.87 -19.97
C PHE A 245 5.77 -13.21 -18.48
N GLY A 246 5.35 -14.46 -18.19
CA GLY A 246 5.01 -14.96 -16.87
C GLY A 246 3.53 -14.81 -16.53
N VAL A 247 3.15 -15.38 -15.39
CA VAL A 247 1.75 -15.39 -14.93
C VAL A 247 1.69 -14.98 -13.48
N ILE A 248 0.71 -14.16 -13.14
CA ILE A 248 0.34 -13.81 -11.76
C ILE A 248 -1.01 -14.47 -11.48
N LEU A 249 -1.01 -15.45 -10.60
CA LEU A 249 -2.22 -16.14 -10.15
C LEU A 249 -2.68 -15.53 -8.84
N ILE A 250 -3.87 -14.96 -8.81
CA ILE A 250 -4.50 -14.42 -7.62
C ILE A 250 -5.65 -15.33 -7.26
N THR A 251 -5.65 -15.85 -6.04
CA THR A 251 -6.73 -16.69 -5.52
C THR A 251 -7.48 -15.91 -4.44
N THR A 252 -8.79 -15.87 -4.54
CA THR A 252 -9.63 -15.19 -3.55
C THR A 252 -9.90 -16.08 -2.33
N LYS A 253 -10.27 -15.46 -1.21
CA LYS A 253 -10.63 -16.14 0.03
C LYS A 253 -11.80 -17.08 -0.22
N SER A 254 -11.66 -18.32 0.20
CA SER A 254 -12.72 -19.32 0.21
C SER A 254 -13.50 -19.26 1.53
N GLY A 255 -14.66 -19.91 1.58
CA GLY A 255 -15.47 -19.98 2.81
C GLY A 255 -14.76 -20.70 3.96
N ALA A 256 -15.31 -20.57 5.17
CA ALA A 256 -14.76 -21.14 6.38
C ALA A 256 -14.56 -22.66 6.29
N GLN A 257 -13.52 -23.16 6.97
CA GLN A 257 -13.26 -24.61 7.08
C GLN A 257 -14.13 -25.28 8.16
N THR A 258 -14.60 -24.49 9.13
CA THR A 258 -15.40 -24.95 10.27
C THR A 258 -16.78 -24.33 10.24
N ASP A 259 -17.79 -25.00 10.85
CA ASP A 259 -19.17 -24.51 10.97
C ASP A 259 -19.23 -23.27 11.91
N LYS A 260 -18.58 -22.19 11.48
CA LYS A 260 -18.58 -20.90 12.16
C LYS A 260 -19.00 -19.81 11.18
N PHE A 261 -19.72 -18.85 11.71
CA PHE A 261 -20.08 -17.61 11.04
C PHE A 261 -19.19 -16.49 11.58
N GLU A 262 -18.47 -15.81 10.71
CA GLU A 262 -17.57 -14.74 11.08
C GLU A 262 -17.85 -13.52 10.21
N VAL A 263 -17.96 -12.36 10.84
CA VAL A 263 -18.08 -11.07 10.19
C VAL A 263 -16.86 -10.24 10.55
N SER A 264 -16.11 -9.82 9.56
CA SER A 264 -14.96 -8.96 9.73
C SER A 264 -15.19 -7.63 9.03
N TYR A 265 -14.99 -6.55 9.75
CA TYR A 265 -14.97 -5.21 9.19
C TYR A 265 -13.62 -4.56 9.45
N SER A 266 -12.98 -4.09 8.39
CA SER A 266 -11.75 -3.32 8.47
C SER A 266 -11.90 -1.98 7.76
N ASN A 267 -11.32 -0.94 8.35
CA ASN A 267 -11.19 0.34 7.71
C ASN A 267 -9.74 0.84 7.79
N ASN A 268 -9.38 1.68 6.85
CA ASN A 268 -8.09 2.35 6.85
C ASN A 268 -8.26 3.79 6.39
N PHE A 269 -7.64 4.70 7.14
CA PHE A 269 -7.50 6.11 6.77
C PHE A 269 -6.01 6.42 6.70
N SER A 270 -5.56 6.87 5.56
CA SER A 270 -4.16 7.20 5.32
C SER A 270 -4.01 8.49 4.53
N TRP A 271 -2.85 9.10 4.64
CA TRP A 271 -2.49 10.30 3.90
C TRP A 271 -1.21 10.02 3.15
N GLN A 272 -1.16 10.45 1.90
CA GLN A 272 -0.03 10.25 1.02
C GLN A 272 0.70 11.55 0.79
N ASP A 273 2.03 11.49 0.89
CA ASP A 273 2.94 12.55 0.51
C ASP A 273 3.86 12.06 -0.61
N PRO A 274 4.43 12.96 -1.44
CA PRO A 274 5.50 12.59 -2.34
C PRO A 274 6.65 11.93 -1.58
N ALA A 275 7.10 10.78 -2.07
CA ALA A 275 8.20 10.03 -1.43
C ALA A 275 9.53 10.81 -1.41
N LYS A 276 9.68 11.76 -2.30
CA LYS A 276 10.82 12.68 -2.39
C LYS A 276 10.29 14.07 -2.71
N SER A 277 10.81 15.08 -2.03
CA SER A 277 10.56 16.47 -2.39
C SER A 277 11.10 16.74 -3.80
N ILE A 278 10.29 17.42 -4.60
CA ILE A 278 10.69 17.84 -5.93
C ILE A 278 11.40 19.17 -5.77
N GLU A 279 12.67 19.20 -6.12
CA GLU A 279 13.46 20.42 -6.14
C GLU A 279 13.40 21.02 -7.54
N ILE A 280 12.98 22.27 -7.61
CA ILE A 280 12.99 23.05 -8.84
C ILE A 280 14.29 23.83 -8.88
N GLY A 281 14.96 23.83 -10.03
CA GLY A 281 16.22 24.56 -10.20
C GLY A 281 16.05 26.06 -9.91
N GLY A 282 17.03 26.60 -9.20
CA GLY A 282 17.12 28.02 -8.86
C GLY A 282 17.85 28.83 -9.90
N ILE A 283 18.55 29.87 -9.46
CA ILE A 283 19.39 30.73 -10.30
C ILE A 283 20.46 29.93 -11.05
N GLU A 284 21.01 28.88 -10.41
CA GLU A 284 22.03 28.03 -10.98
C GLU A 284 21.52 27.29 -12.24
N ALA A 285 20.26 26.91 -12.27
CA ALA A 285 19.66 26.27 -13.44
C ALA A 285 19.49 27.24 -14.60
N LEU A 286 19.23 28.52 -14.31
CA LEU A 286 19.19 29.59 -15.32
C LEU A 286 20.55 29.84 -15.88
N GLN A 287 21.56 29.94 -15.02
CA GLN A 287 22.96 30.10 -15.42
C GLN A 287 23.41 28.95 -16.32
N TYR A 288 23.14 27.70 -15.89
CA TYR A 288 23.45 26.51 -16.69
C TYR A 288 22.79 26.55 -18.08
N THR A 289 21.52 26.96 -18.15
CA THR A 289 20.81 27.09 -19.43
C THR A 289 21.47 28.13 -20.35
N LEU A 290 21.88 29.26 -19.79
CA LEU A 290 22.58 30.31 -20.52
C LEU A 290 23.94 29.85 -21.01
N ASP A 291 24.74 29.23 -20.14
CA ASP A 291 26.09 28.73 -20.47
C ASP A 291 26.00 27.63 -21.55
N ALA A 292 25.02 26.75 -21.47
CA ALA A 292 24.78 25.70 -22.47
C ALA A 292 24.47 26.31 -23.85
N GLN A 293 23.67 27.39 -23.91
CA GLN A 293 23.35 28.11 -25.14
C GLN A 293 24.61 28.78 -25.74
N ILE A 294 25.38 29.45 -24.88
CA ILE A 294 26.65 30.10 -25.29
C ILE A 294 27.62 29.06 -25.85
N ASN A 295 27.83 27.96 -25.13
CA ASN A 295 28.76 26.90 -25.54
C ASN A 295 28.36 26.21 -26.85
N ARG A 296 27.05 26.17 -27.15
CA ARG A 296 26.55 25.66 -28.45
C ARG A 296 26.69 26.64 -29.58
N GLY A 297 26.97 27.90 -29.29
CA GLY A 297 26.96 28.98 -30.28
C GLY A 297 25.60 29.33 -30.83
N ASP A 298 24.53 28.97 -30.11
CA ASP A 298 23.15 29.27 -30.52
C ASP A 298 22.81 30.76 -30.27
N PRO A 299 21.90 31.34 -31.05
CA PRO A 299 21.50 32.75 -30.90
C PRO A 299 20.89 33.03 -29.51
N MET A 300 21.19 34.22 -28.97
CA MET A 300 20.50 34.74 -27.80
C MET A 300 19.14 35.39 -28.16
N PRO A 301 18.17 35.43 -27.25
CA PRO A 301 18.18 34.87 -25.88
C PRO A 301 17.93 33.36 -25.83
N ALA A 302 18.44 32.74 -24.75
CA ALA A 302 18.24 31.32 -24.46
C ALA A 302 16.82 31.03 -23.98
N GLY A 303 16.47 29.74 -23.94
CA GLY A 303 15.20 29.25 -23.43
C GLY A 303 14.06 29.22 -24.46
N GLY A 304 12.86 28.81 -24.01
CA GLY A 304 11.65 28.67 -24.82
C GLY A 304 10.76 29.91 -24.85
N PHE A 305 9.53 29.77 -24.35
CA PHE A 305 8.56 30.89 -24.30
C PHE A 305 8.98 32.05 -23.38
N TRP A 306 9.69 31.72 -22.30
CA TRP A 306 10.32 32.68 -21.42
C TRP A 306 11.79 32.64 -21.66
N ARG A 307 12.36 33.80 -21.99
CA ARG A 307 13.73 33.93 -22.44
C ARG A 307 14.68 34.27 -21.30
N ILE A 308 15.94 33.91 -21.50
CA ILE A 308 17.03 34.21 -20.60
C ILE A 308 18.11 34.88 -21.42
N SER A 309 18.55 36.05 -20.98
CA SER A 309 19.76 36.76 -21.45
C SER A 309 20.68 37.03 -20.26
N PRO A 310 21.95 37.39 -20.48
CA PRO A 310 22.83 37.80 -19.39
C PRO A 310 22.21 38.89 -18.51
N GLU A 311 21.59 39.92 -19.13
CA GLU A 311 20.93 41.02 -18.42
C GLU A 311 19.70 40.53 -17.59
N SER A 312 18.87 39.64 -18.17
CA SER A 312 17.70 39.15 -17.45
C SER A 312 18.07 38.21 -16.29
N LEU A 313 19.19 37.50 -16.39
CA LEU A 313 19.75 36.72 -15.30
C LEU A 313 20.25 37.59 -14.15
N GLU A 314 20.95 38.70 -14.45
CA GLU A 314 21.34 39.67 -13.42
C GLU A 314 20.11 40.22 -12.69
N LYS A 315 19.07 40.63 -13.42
CA LYS A 315 17.80 41.06 -12.83
C LYS A 315 17.10 39.99 -11.99
N ALA A 316 17.21 38.72 -12.38
CA ALA A 316 16.67 37.61 -11.57
C ALA A 316 17.47 37.43 -10.27
N ILE A 317 18.80 37.60 -10.32
CA ILE A 317 19.65 37.58 -9.13
C ILE A 317 19.33 38.77 -8.20
N GLU A 318 19.14 39.95 -8.75
CA GLU A 318 18.74 41.14 -7.99
C GLU A 318 17.34 40.94 -7.36
N TRP A 319 16.42 40.43 -8.15
CA TRP A 319 15.07 40.08 -7.65
C TRP A 319 15.16 39.14 -6.44
N GLN A 320 15.99 38.09 -6.54
CA GLN A 320 16.17 37.12 -5.47
C GLN A 320 16.76 37.76 -4.20
N LYS A 321 17.70 38.68 -4.35
CA LYS A 321 18.29 39.43 -3.23
C LYS A 321 17.30 40.38 -2.56
N GLN A 322 16.46 41.06 -3.35
CA GLN A 322 15.55 42.08 -2.85
C GLN A 322 14.23 41.51 -2.32
N TYR A 323 13.67 40.52 -3.02
CA TYR A 323 12.32 39.98 -2.79
C TYR A 323 12.32 38.53 -2.34
N GLY A 324 13.43 37.81 -2.47
CA GLY A 324 13.53 36.42 -2.08
C GLY A 324 13.12 36.18 -0.62
N GLY A 325 12.21 35.27 -0.38
CA GLY A 325 11.65 34.99 0.94
C GLY A 325 10.58 35.98 1.43
N LYS A 326 10.43 37.15 0.79
CA LYS A 326 9.41 38.14 1.13
C LYS A 326 8.15 37.98 0.29
N VAL A 327 8.33 37.74 -1.01
CA VAL A 327 7.25 37.48 -1.97
C VAL A 327 6.95 35.98 -1.93
N LYS A 328 5.71 35.62 -1.59
CA LYS A 328 5.26 34.23 -1.53
C LYS A 328 4.97 33.71 -2.94
N TRP A 329 5.06 32.42 -3.16
CA TRP A 329 4.86 31.77 -4.46
C TRP A 329 3.49 32.10 -5.09
N ASN A 330 2.44 32.35 -4.28
CA ASN A 330 1.08 32.68 -4.70
C ASN A 330 0.75 34.17 -4.69
N ASP A 331 1.72 35.05 -4.37
CA ASP A 331 1.50 36.48 -4.46
C ASP A 331 1.34 36.90 -5.93
N PRO A 332 0.52 37.92 -6.23
CA PRO A 332 0.28 38.40 -7.59
C PRO A 332 1.56 38.71 -8.35
N VAL A 333 1.54 38.40 -9.63
CA VAL A 333 2.63 38.66 -10.57
C VAL A 333 2.55 40.10 -11.07
N VAL A 334 3.62 40.87 -10.87
CA VAL A 334 3.68 42.30 -11.16
C VAL A 334 4.59 42.54 -12.33
N TYR A 335 4.10 43.22 -13.36
CA TYR A 335 4.90 43.65 -14.52
C TYR A 335 5.99 44.63 -14.09
N GLY A 336 7.18 44.52 -14.70
CA GLY A 336 8.34 45.35 -14.36
C GLY A 336 9.09 44.88 -13.10
N ARG A 337 8.41 44.26 -12.13
CA ARG A 337 9.03 43.67 -10.95
C ARG A 337 9.40 42.20 -11.17
N ASP A 338 8.44 41.40 -11.62
CA ASP A 338 8.54 39.94 -11.70
C ASP A 338 8.90 39.47 -13.12
N TRP A 339 8.55 40.25 -14.12
CA TRP A 339 8.80 39.96 -15.51
C TRP A 339 8.75 41.22 -16.40
N TYR A 340 9.27 41.09 -17.62
CA TYR A 340 9.31 42.17 -18.61
C TYR A 340 9.10 41.63 -20.02
N TYR A 341 8.52 42.44 -20.90
CA TYR A 341 8.33 42.17 -22.32
C TYR A 341 8.96 43.28 -23.13
N ASP A 342 9.87 42.95 -24.05
CA ASP A 342 10.59 43.90 -24.87
C ASP A 342 9.94 44.25 -26.20
N GLY A 343 8.75 43.75 -26.45
CA GLY A 343 8.01 43.86 -27.71
C GLY A 343 8.13 42.62 -28.59
N LYS A 344 9.02 41.69 -28.28
CA LYS A 344 9.26 40.44 -28.99
C LYS A 344 9.32 39.24 -28.04
N ASP A 345 10.15 39.34 -27.04
CA ASP A 345 10.43 38.25 -26.11
C ASP A 345 10.05 38.61 -24.67
N LYS A 346 9.72 37.60 -23.84
CA LYS A 346 9.37 37.73 -22.43
C LYS A 346 10.51 37.23 -21.56
N TYR A 347 10.85 38.01 -20.55
CA TYR A 347 11.93 37.75 -19.62
C TYR A 347 11.38 37.67 -18.21
N GLY A 348 11.61 36.53 -17.51
CA GLY A 348 11.23 36.36 -16.12
C GLY A 348 12.35 36.78 -15.19
N TYR A 349 11.98 37.42 -14.09
CA TYR A 349 12.93 37.80 -13.02
C TYR A 349 12.62 37.03 -11.73
N ARG A 350 11.35 36.78 -11.46
CA ARG A 350 10.89 35.98 -10.33
C ARG A 350 10.96 34.50 -10.66
N LEU A 351 11.47 33.71 -9.71
CA LEU A 351 11.45 32.26 -9.81
C LEU A 351 10.20 31.68 -9.16
N TYR A 352 9.57 30.74 -9.85
CA TYR A 352 8.38 30.06 -9.43
C TYR A 352 8.68 28.59 -9.16
N ASP A 353 8.13 28.08 -8.05
CA ASP A 353 8.24 26.69 -7.68
C ASP A 353 6.95 25.94 -8.12
N ALA A 354 7.04 25.30 -9.27
CA ALA A 354 5.93 24.53 -9.83
C ALA A 354 5.48 23.40 -8.88
N ALA A 355 6.41 22.80 -8.16
CA ALA A 355 6.06 21.73 -7.21
C ALA A 355 5.20 22.25 -6.07
N LYS A 356 5.54 23.39 -5.47
CA LYS A 356 4.71 24.02 -4.42
C LYS A 356 3.33 24.44 -4.91
N ALA A 357 3.25 24.86 -6.18
CA ALA A 357 1.99 25.28 -6.79
C ALA A 357 1.08 24.07 -7.11
N MET A 358 1.66 22.99 -7.65
CA MET A 358 0.90 21.90 -8.26
C MET A 358 0.74 20.68 -7.35
N VAL A 359 1.64 20.46 -6.39
CA VAL A 359 1.64 19.25 -5.56
C VAL A 359 0.92 19.50 -4.24
N ARG A 360 -0.01 18.60 -3.94
CA ARG A 360 -0.68 18.52 -2.65
C ARG A 360 0.09 17.58 -1.75
N ASN A 361 0.39 18.02 -0.54
CA ASN A 361 0.79 17.16 0.56
C ASN A 361 -0.45 16.65 1.29
N TRP A 362 -0.33 15.51 1.96
CA TRP A 362 -1.40 14.92 2.76
C TRP A 362 -2.66 14.59 1.94
N ALA A 363 -2.48 13.97 0.76
CA ALA A 363 -3.60 13.51 -0.05
C ALA A 363 -4.31 12.33 0.67
N PRO A 364 -5.60 12.47 1.05
CA PRO A 364 -6.29 11.45 1.83
C PRO A 364 -6.66 10.24 0.98
N THR A 365 -6.60 9.08 1.62
CA THR A 365 -7.10 7.81 1.12
C THR A 365 -7.89 7.14 2.22
N MET A 366 -9.08 6.64 1.93
CA MET A 366 -9.86 5.83 2.84
C MET A 366 -10.32 4.54 2.17
N SER A 367 -10.34 3.46 2.94
CA SER A 367 -10.88 2.19 2.51
C SER A 367 -11.74 1.55 3.60
N HIS A 368 -12.80 0.89 3.17
CA HIS A 368 -13.71 0.14 4.02
C HIS A 368 -13.91 -1.23 3.41
N ASN A 369 -13.73 -2.27 4.22
CA ASN A 369 -13.90 -3.64 3.77
C ASN A 369 -14.75 -4.40 4.79
N LEU A 370 -15.77 -5.07 4.30
CA LEU A 370 -16.62 -5.96 5.09
C LEU A 370 -16.51 -7.35 4.47
N SER A 371 -16.22 -8.35 5.27
CA SER A 371 -16.27 -9.74 4.84
C SER A 371 -17.13 -10.56 5.76
N VAL A 372 -17.89 -11.46 5.15
CA VAL A 372 -18.74 -12.45 5.83
C VAL A 372 -18.28 -13.82 5.37
N ASN A 373 -17.77 -14.59 6.30
CA ASN A 373 -17.20 -15.90 6.06
C ASN A 373 -17.93 -16.95 6.90
N GLY A 374 -18.32 -18.07 6.28
CA GLY A 374 -19.09 -19.08 7.00
C GLY A 374 -19.10 -20.43 6.31
N LYS A 375 -19.55 -21.43 7.08
CA LYS A 375 -19.85 -22.78 6.61
C LYS A 375 -21.14 -23.26 7.25
N SER A 376 -21.94 -23.96 6.50
CA SER A 376 -23.15 -24.65 7.00
C SER A 376 -23.18 -26.06 6.39
N GLY A 377 -22.92 -27.05 7.19
CA GLY A 377 -22.79 -28.43 6.76
C GLY A 377 -21.72 -28.63 5.69
N LYS A 378 -22.11 -28.96 4.45
CA LYS A 378 -21.20 -29.20 3.33
C LYS A 378 -20.93 -27.97 2.45
N THR A 379 -21.53 -26.84 2.78
CA THR A 379 -21.41 -25.61 1.98
C THR A 379 -20.68 -24.54 2.76
N SER A 380 -19.58 -24.06 2.21
CA SER A 380 -18.84 -22.91 2.71
C SER A 380 -19.02 -21.72 1.78
N TYR A 381 -19.02 -20.50 2.33
CA TYR A 381 -19.21 -19.28 1.59
C TYR A 381 -18.33 -18.16 2.13
N ASN A 382 -17.96 -17.26 1.25
CA ASN A 382 -17.29 -16.01 1.58
C ASN A 382 -17.91 -14.88 0.75
N ILE A 383 -18.30 -13.79 1.41
CA ILE A 383 -18.86 -12.60 0.79
C ILE A 383 -17.98 -11.43 1.19
N GLY A 384 -17.44 -10.69 0.23
CA GLY A 384 -16.63 -9.51 0.44
C GLY A 384 -17.29 -8.27 -0.16
N LEU A 385 -17.24 -7.14 0.56
CA LEU A 385 -17.61 -5.82 0.07
C LEU A 385 -16.46 -4.86 0.34
N GLY A 386 -16.04 -4.12 -0.67
CA GLY A 386 -14.94 -3.18 -0.57
C GLY A 386 -15.29 -1.82 -1.13
N TYR A 387 -14.87 -0.77 -0.47
CA TYR A 387 -14.89 0.60 -0.93
C TYR A 387 -13.52 1.24 -0.75
N LEU A 388 -13.02 1.87 -1.78
CA LEU A 388 -11.79 2.67 -1.77
C LEU A 388 -12.10 4.04 -2.34
N ASP A 389 -11.67 5.10 -1.64
CA ASP A 389 -11.66 6.48 -2.12
C ASP A 389 -10.27 7.05 -1.90
N GLN A 390 -9.60 7.36 -2.99
CA GLN A 390 -8.24 7.87 -2.99
C GLN A 390 -8.19 9.21 -3.71
N SER A 391 -7.69 10.24 -3.03
CA SER A 391 -7.41 11.53 -3.64
C SER A 391 -6.00 11.54 -4.23
N GLY A 392 -5.84 12.18 -5.37
CA GLY A 392 -4.53 12.41 -5.97
C GLY A 392 -3.78 13.58 -5.35
N MET A 393 -2.53 13.70 -5.74
CA MET A 393 -1.63 14.73 -5.25
C MET A 393 -1.64 16.02 -6.10
N SER A 394 -2.46 16.11 -7.14
CA SER A 394 -2.61 17.34 -7.88
C SER A 394 -3.42 18.37 -7.07
N LYS A 395 -2.78 19.50 -6.73
CA LYS A 395 -3.36 20.57 -5.92
C LYS A 395 -4.31 21.44 -6.72
N THR A 396 -3.99 21.64 -7.98
CA THR A 396 -4.68 22.58 -8.88
C THR A 396 -5.78 21.91 -9.67
N ALA A 397 -5.83 20.58 -9.70
CA ALA A 397 -6.87 19.84 -10.38
C ALA A 397 -8.24 20.04 -9.73
N LYS A 398 -9.26 20.31 -10.54
CA LYS A 398 -10.65 20.32 -10.06
C LYS A 398 -11.08 18.97 -9.54
N LYS A 399 -10.57 17.90 -10.17
CA LYS A 399 -10.84 16.50 -9.82
C LYS A 399 -9.59 15.67 -10.08
N ASP A 400 -9.07 15.07 -9.03
CA ASP A 400 -7.97 14.11 -9.05
C ASP A 400 -8.31 13.08 -7.99
N ASP A 401 -9.11 12.08 -8.37
CA ASP A 401 -9.61 11.06 -7.45
C ASP A 401 -9.84 9.72 -8.15
N PHE A 402 -9.69 8.67 -7.38
CA PHE A 402 -9.97 7.30 -7.77
C PHE A 402 -10.90 6.64 -6.76
N LYS A 403 -12.01 6.11 -7.24
CA LYS A 403 -12.98 5.37 -6.43
C LYS A 403 -13.14 3.96 -6.98
N ARG A 404 -13.17 2.99 -6.08
CA ARG A 404 -13.40 1.60 -6.43
C ARG A 404 -14.42 0.98 -5.49
N TYR A 405 -15.40 0.32 -6.08
CA TYR A 405 -16.39 -0.50 -5.38
C TYR A 405 -16.17 -1.95 -5.78
N ASN A 406 -16.03 -2.82 -4.82
CA ASN A 406 -15.88 -4.25 -5.04
C ASN A 406 -17.00 -5.02 -4.34
N ALA A 407 -17.48 -6.05 -4.98
CA ALA A 407 -18.30 -7.08 -4.35
C ALA A 407 -17.81 -8.45 -4.84
N SER A 408 -17.56 -9.35 -3.90
CA SER A 408 -17.09 -10.70 -4.17
C SER A 408 -17.99 -11.72 -3.46
N VAL A 409 -18.28 -12.81 -4.12
CA VAL A 409 -19.00 -13.95 -3.55
C VAL A 409 -18.31 -15.23 -4.00
N SER A 410 -17.94 -16.09 -3.06
CA SER A 410 -17.40 -17.41 -3.32
C SER A 410 -18.18 -18.43 -2.52
N VAL A 411 -18.70 -19.45 -3.19
CA VAL A 411 -19.44 -20.56 -2.58
C VAL A 411 -18.80 -21.87 -3.03
N THR A 412 -18.53 -22.73 -2.07
CA THR A 412 -18.05 -24.10 -2.33
C THR A 412 -18.95 -25.09 -1.63
N SER A 413 -19.50 -26.06 -2.36
CA SER A 413 -20.39 -27.07 -1.81
C SER A 413 -19.94 -28.47 -2.20
N GLU A 414 -19.79 -29.35 -1.20
CA GLU A 414 -19.53 -30.78 -1.38
C GLU A 414 -20.85 -31.49 -1.52
N LEU A 415 -21.32 -31.69 -2.76
CA LEU A 415 -22.61 -32.35 -3.03
C LEU A 415 -22.57 -33.81 -2.60
N ASN A 416 -21.46 -34.50 -2.86
CA ASN A 416 -21.18 -35.84 -2.40
C ASN A 416 -19.68 -36.08 -2.32
N LYS A 417 -19.25 -37.32 -1.94
CA LYS A 417 -17.82 -37.67 -1.81
C LYS A 417 -16.99 -37.58 -3.12
N TYR A 418 -17.67 -37.46 -4.25
CA TYR A 418 -17.00 -37.40 -5.58
C TYR A 418 -17.17 -36.06 -6.26
N LEU A 419 -18.08 -35.20 -5.80
CA LEU A 419 -18.44 -33.97 -6.51
C LEU A 419 -18.45 -32.79 -5.55
N THR A 420 -17.53 -31.88 -5.78
CA THR A 420 -17.49 -30.54 -5.16
C THR A 420 -17.71 -29.49 -6.23
N VAL A 421 -18.65 -28.59 -5.99
CA VAL A 421 -18.95 -27.48 -6.88
C VAL A 421 -18.46 -26.19 -6.22
N ARG A 422 -17.71 -25.39 -6.99
CA ARG A 422 -17.30 -24.04 -6.60
C ARG A 422 -17.86 -23.03 -7.59
N ALA A 423 -18.46 -21.97 -7.08
CA ALA A 423 -18.90 -20.81 -7.84
C ALA A 423 -18.30 -19.56 -7.21
N SER A 424 -17.69 -18.71 -8.02
CA SER A 424 -17.20 -17.40 -7.60
C SER A 424 -17.69 -16.32 -8.56
N SER A 425 -18.00 -15.16 -8.01
CA SER A 425 -18.38 -13.97 -8.78
C SER A 425 -17.70 -12.76 -8.17
N ILE A 426 -17.15 -11.91 -9.02
CA ILE A 426 -16.50 -10.68 -8.60
C ILE A 426 -17.04 -9.54 -9.46
N TYR A 427 -17.49 -8.50 -8.78
CA TYR A 427 -17.87 -7.24 -9.38
C TYR A 427 -16.88 -6.16 -8.95
N SER A 428 -16.43 -5.35 -9.89
CA SER A 428 -15.56 -4.21 -9.61
C SER A 428 -15.97 -3.03 -10.48
N ASP A 429 -16.41 -1.95 -9.84
CA ASP A 429 -16.63 -0.66 -10.49
C ASP A 429 -15.54 0.32 -10.09
N ARG A 430 -14.94 0.95 -11.09
CA ARG A 430 -13.81 1.86 -10.94
C ARG A 430 -14.10 3.18 -11.61
N ASN A 431 -14.07 4.24 -10.86
CA ASN A 431 -14.20 5.59 -11.36
C ASN A 431 -12.91 6.38 -11.10
N LYS A 432 -12.21 6.72 -12.17
CA LYS A 432 -10.98 7.50 -12.13
C LYS A 432 -11.22 8.85 -12.77
N ARG A 433 -10.88 9.91 -12.07
CA ARG A 433 -10.88 11.27 -12.59
C ARG A 433 -9.49 11.84 -12.42
N TYR A 434 -8.85 12.13 -13.50
CA TYR A 434 -7.49 12.59 -13.54
C TYR A 434 -7.38 13.82 -14.44
N PRO A 435 -6.63 14.86 -14.05
CA PRO A 435 -6.44 16.03 -14.89
C PRO A 435 -5.63 15.64 -16.14
N GLY A 436 -6.21 15.77 -17.30
CA GLY A 436 -5.58 15.52 -18.59
C GLY A 436 -5.53 16.77 -19.44
N ILE A 437 -4.57 16.84 -20.34
CA ILE A 437 -4.46 17.94 -21.31
C ILE A 437 -5.03 17.46 -22.65
N GLY A 438 -6.32 17.69 -22.87
CA GLY A 438 -6.98 17.41 -24.14
C GLY A 438 -6.79 15.96 -24.64
N ASN A 439 -6.63 15.78 -25.95
CA ASN A 439 -6.38 14.47 -26.58
C ASN A 439 -4.92 14.03 -26.54
N THR A 440 -4.05 14.76 -25.87
CA THR A 440 -2.65 14.40 -25.70
C THR A 440 -2.45 13.68 -24.38
N SER A 441 -1.65 12.65 -24.36
CA SER A 441 -1.20 11.93 -23.17
C SER A 441 -0.26 12.78 -22.30
N ALA A 442 -0.55 14.07 -22.15
CA ALA A 442 0.26 14.99 -21.40
C ALA A 442 -0.01 14.81 -19.90
N ASP A 443 0.93 14.16 -19.27
CA ASP A 443 0.97 13.95 -17.83
C ASP A 443 1.30 15.28 -17.13
N PRO A 444 0.45 15.81 -16.22
CA PRO A 444 0.74 17.01 -15.44
C PRO A 444 2.07 16.95 -14.69
N TRP A 445 2.46 15.75 -14.22
CA TRP A 445 3.75 15.52 -13.55
C TRP A 445 4.94 15.70 -14.49
N LEU A 446 4.82 15.22 -15.73
CA LEU A 446 5.85 15.43 -16.74
C LEU A 446 6.00 16.90 -17.09
N TYR A 447 4.88 17.64 -17.19
CA TYR A 447 4.91 19.07 -17.46
C TYR A 447 5.53 19.84 -16.31
N MET A 448 5.33 19.47 -15.08
CA MET A 448 5.96 20.09 -13.92
C MET A 448 7.48 20.03 -14.00
N TYR A 449 8.05 18.90 -14.43
CA TYR A 449 9.52 18.77 -14.62
C TYR A 449 10.05 19.57 -15.82
N ARG A 450 9.20 19.86 -16.80
CA ARG A 450 9.55 20.67 -17.98
C ARG A 450 9.27 22.15 -17.79
N TRP A 451 8.67 22.52 -16.67
CA TRP A 451 8.31 23.90 -16.39
C TRP A 451 9.54 24.72 -16.10
N SER A 452 9.78 25.77 -16.90
CA SER A 452 10.84 26.73 -16.58
C SER A 452 10.51 27.44 -15.27
N PRO A 453 11.46 27.59 -14.35
CA PRO A 453 11.23 28.34 -13.12
C PRO A 453 10.87 29.81 -13.35
N LEU A 454 11.03 30.32 -14.57
CA LEU A 454 10.65 31.67 -14.96
C LEU A 454 9.16 31.81 -15.34
N PHE A 455 8.46 30.68 -15.53
CA PHE A 455 7.05 30.76 -15.93
C PHE A 455 6.19 31.23 -14.75
N PRO A 456 5.51 32.39 -14.89
CA PRO A 456 4.65 32.91 -13.86
C PRO A 456 3.49 31.95 -13.56
N MET A 457 3.17 31.83 -12.29
CA MET A 457 2.05 31.05 -11.80
C MET A 457 1.13 31.94 -10.99
N GLY A 458 -0.20 31.76 -11.15
CA GLY A 458 -1.18 32.47 -10.36
C GLY A 458 -1.92 33.55 -11.13
N VAL A 459 -2.05 34.72 -10.53
CA VAL A 459 -2.84 35.84 -11.06
C VAL A 459 -1.98 37.10 -11.19
N THR A 460 -2.42 38.02 -12.04
CA THR A 460 -1.85 39.36 -12.13
C THR A 460 -2.19 40.19 -10.88
N GLU A 461 -1.55 41.36 -10.73
CA GLU A 461 -1.88 42.34 -9.70
C GLU A 461 -3.35 42.79 -9.71
N HIS A 462 -4.05 42.63 -10.83
CA HIS A 462 -5.48 42.94 -10.98
C HIS A 462 -6.36 41.68 -10.72
N GLY A 463 -5.81 40.56 -10.24
CA GLY A 463 -6.56 39.37 -9.97
C GLY A 463 -7.00 38.54 -11.19
N ASN A 464 -6.51 38.90 -12.37
CA ASN A 464 -6.81 38.15 -13.60
C ASN A 464 -5.85 36.98 -13.76
N PRO A 465 -6.32 35.80 -14.22
CA PRO A 465 -5.46 34.72 -14.62
C PRO A 465 -4.43 35.17 -15.68
N LEU A 466 -3.20 34.74 -15.56
CA LEU A 466 -2.19 35.01 -16.57
C LEU A 466 -2.56 34.29 -17.87
N LYS A 467 -2.83 35.04 -18.93
CA LYS A 467 -3.19 34.50 -20.23
C LYS A 467 -1.95 34.34 -21.10
N GLU A 468 -1.27 33.20 -20.94
CA GLU A 468 -0.15 32.82 -21.78
C GLU A 468 -0.40 31.42 -22.38
N PRO A 469 -0.07 31.17 -23.66
CA PRO A 469 -0.34 29.86 -24.27
C PRO A 469 0.26 28.69 -23.50
N SER A 470 1.49 28.81 -23.00
CA SER A 470 2.15 27.82 -22.18
C SER A 470 1.55 27.70 -20.78
N TYR A 471 0.98 28.77 -20.27
CA TYR A 471 0.32 28.82 -18.98
C TYR A 471 -1.11 28.31 -19.07
N GLU A 472 -1.83 28.65 -20.14
CA GLU A 472 -3.19 28.15 -20.37
C GLU A 472 -3.22 26.62 -20.53
N MET A 473 -2.21 26.04 -21.18
CA MET A 473 -2.06 24.58 -21.26
C MET A 473 -1.89 23.93 -19.89
N ALA A 474 -1.24 24.57 -18.94
CA ALA A 474 -1.06 24.03 -17.61
C ALA A 474 -2.18 24.42 -16.63
N ALA A 475 -2.74 25.63 -16.76
CA ALA A 475 -3.75 26.15 -15.84
C ALA A 475 -5.18 25.81 -16.26
N SER A 476 -5.47 25.67 -17.55
CA SER A 476 -6.83 25.34 -18.03
C SER A 476 -7.23 23.89 -17.74
N ASN A 477 -6.27 23.03 -17.50
CA ASN A 477 -6.47 21.60 -17.23
C ASN A 477 -6.35 21.25 -15.74
N THR A 478 -6.06 22.21 -14.90
CA THR A 478 -6.12 22.14 -13.45
C THR A 478 -7.32 22.93 -12.93
#